data_43532f7e15bfcddc2cc7b2d74eea0bc6
#
_entry.id   43532f7e15bfcddc2cc7b2d74eea0bc6
#
_cell.length_a   1.000
_cell.length_b   1.000
_cell.length_c   1.000
_cell.angle_alpha   90.00
_cell.angle_beta   90.00
_cell.angle_gamma   90.00
#
_symmetry.space_group_name_H-M   'P 1'
#
loop_
_entity.id
_entity.type
_entity.pdbx_description
1 polymer ?
#
loop_
_entity_poly.entity_id
_entity_poly.type
_entity_poly.pdbx_seq_one_letter_code
_entity_poly.pdbx_strand_id
1 'polypeptide(L)'
;MKRKVRVAQYGCGKMSKYLMQYVLDKGAELVAAFDMNPEIIGKDVSSVIGCDPVGVKISPADEADAILKATKPDVCVIATRSTMAELKEAFSVCAKNSVNAISTCEESLYPWNSSPDITKELDALAKEHGCTLCGSGYPDLFWGTMITNLAASSAHITKIKGSSSYNVEDYGIALAQGHGAGLTLDEFEKQIGNYNSLSSDEIGSLVEKGEYIPSDRK
;
A
#
# COMPACT_ATOMS: atom_id res chain seq x y z
N MET A 1 -8.94 4.27 -31.47
CA MET A 1 -9.20 4.43 -30.02
C MET A 1 -7.97 3.98 -29.23
N LYS A 2 -7.54 4.70 -28.18
CA LYS A 2 -6.48 4.21 -27.31
C LYS A 2 -7.00 2.97 -26.56
N ARG A 3 -6.17 1.93 -26.45
CA ARG A 3 -6.46 0.74 -25.65
C ARG A 3 -6.72 1.15 -24.19
N LYS A 4 -7.76 0.59 -23.57
CA LYS A 4 -8.01 0.77 -22.15
C LYS A 4 -6.91 0.11 -21.33
N VAL A 5 -6.52 0.74 -20.22
CA VAL A 5 -5.64 0.13 -19.23
C VAL A 5 -6.40 -0.98 -18.52
N ARG A 6 -5.79 -2.15 -18.41
CA ARG A 6 -6.38 -3.34 -17.77
C ARG A 6 -5.80 -3.46 -16.36
N VAL A 7 -6.66 -3.48 -15.37
CA VAL A 7 -6.28 -3.41 -13.95
C VAL A 7 -6.76 -4.64 -13.21
N ALA A 8 -5.88 -5.25 -12.42
CA ALA A 8 -6.24 -6.21 -11.38
C ALA A 8 -6.29 -5.50 -10.02
N GLN A 9 -7.22 -5.89 -9.16
CA GLN A 9 -7.29 -5.45 -7.77
C GLN A 9 -6.88 -6.59 -6.84
N TYR A 10 -5.90 -6.34 -5.96
CA TYR A 10 -5.49 -7.30 -4.92
C TYR A 10 -5.81 -6.73 -3.54
N GLY A 11 -6.69 -7.41 -2.81
CA GLY A 11 -7.35 -6.92 -1.61
C GLY A 11 -8.61 -6.11 -1.95
N CYS A 12 -9.76 -6.65 -1.59
CA CYS A 12 -11.09 -6.08 -1.85
C CYS A 12 -11.77 -5.61 -0.55
N GLY A 13 -10.96 -5.08 0.37
CA GLY A 13 -11.42 -4.52 1.63
C GLY A 13 -12.01 -3.11 1.49
N LYS A 14 -12.16 -2.43 2.62
CA LYS A 14 -12.83 -1.13 2.73
C LYS A 14 -12.19 -0.04 1.82
N MET A 15 -10.86 0.00 1.75
CA MET A 15 -10.15 1.01 0.95
C MET A 15 -10.19 0.72 -0.55
N SER A 16 -10.27 -0.55 -0.94
CA SER A 16 -10.30 -0.95 -2.35
C SER A 16 -11.55 -0.45 -3.09
N LYS A 17 -12.64 -0.20 -2.36
CA LYS A 17 -13.84 0.43 -2.91
C LYS A 17 -13.51 1.72 -3.67
N TYR A 18 -12.74 2.60 -3.04
CA TYR A 18 -12.37 3.89 -3.63
C TYR A 18 -11.38 3.73 -4.77
N LEU A 19 -10.47 2.77 -4.67
CA LEU A 19 -9.47 2.49 -5.70
C LEU A 19 -10.14 1.91 -6.96
N MET A 20 -11.01 0.92 -6.80
CA MET A 20 -11.75 0.35 -7.92
C MET A 20 -12.69 1.36 -8.56
N GLN A 21 -13.38 2.18 -7.76
CA GLN A 21 -14.19 3.27 -8.30
C GLN A 21 -13.34 4.25 -9.13
N TYR A 22 -12.17 4.65 -8.60
CA TYR A 22 -11.24 5.51 -9.34
C TYR A 22 -10.80 4.90 -10.66
N VAL A 23 -10.48 3.59 -10.67
CA VAL A 23 -10.11 2.86 -11.89
C VAL A 23 -11.21 2.96 -12.95
N LEU A 24 -12.47 2.74 -12.55
CA LEU A 24 -13.62 2.82 -13.45
C LEU A 24 -13.88 4.25 -13.95
N ASP A 25 -13.80 5.24 -13.04
CA ASP A 25 -13.99 6.66 -13.36
C ASP A 25 -12.94 7.19 -14.35
N LYS A 26 -11.74 6.64 -14.33
CA LYS A 26 -10.67 6.94 -15.30
C LYS A 26 -10.83 6.19 -16.63
N GLY A 27 -11.88 5.40 -16.78
CA GLY A 27 -12.16 4.65 -18.00
C GLY A 27 -11.24 3.45 -18.22
N ALA A 28 -10.53 3.01 -17.19
CA ALA A 28 -9.79 1.75 -17.22
C ALA A 28 -10.75 0.55 -17.03
N GLU A 29 -10.25 -0.64 -17.23
CA GLU A 29 -11.01 -1.89 -17.16
C GLU A 29 -10.50 -2.74 -15.99
N LEU A 30 -11.37 -3.10 -15.05
CA LEU A 30 -11.09 -4.14 -14.09
C LEU A 30 -11.18 -5.50 -14.78
N VAL A 31 -10.16 -6.34 -14.65
CA VAL A 31 -10.09 -7.65 -15.33
C VAL A 31 -9.90 -8.82 -14.37
N ALA A 32 -9.52 -8.54 -13.12
CA ALA A 32 -9.38 -9.53 -12.04
C ALA A 32 -9.49 -8.83 -10.68
N ALA A 33 -9.91 -9.58 -9.68
CA ALA A 33 -9.94 -9.13 -8.29
C ALA A 33 -9.67 -10.31 -7.34
N PHE A 34 -8.90 -10.07 -6.27
CA PHE A 34 -8.46 -11.10 -5.33
C PHE A 34 -8.67 -10.67 -3.88
N ASP A 35 -9.11 -11.60 -3.04
CA ASP A 35 -9.19 -11.40 -1.60
C ASP A 35 -9.02 -12.72 -0.85
N MET A 36 -8.80 -12.64 0.47
CA MET A 36 -8.75 -13.78 1.37
C MET A 36 -10.05 -13.97 2.16
N ASN A 37 -10.95 -12.97 2.15
CA ASN A 37 -12.19 -13.01 2.91
C ASN A 37 -13.24 -13.90 2.21
N PRO A 38 -13.61 -15.06 2.80
CA PRO A 38 -14.56 -15.98 2.19
C PRO A 38 -15.96 -15.38 2.00
N GLU A 39 -16.30 -14.33 2.75
CA GLU A 39 -17.63 -13.70 2.65
C GLU A 39 -17.83 -12.93 1.34
N ILE A 40 -16.75 -12.51 0.69
CA ILE A 40 -16.82 -11.72 -0.55
C ILE A 40 -16.32 -12.49 -1.78
N ILE A 41 -15.61 -13.59 -1.60
CA ILE A 41 -15.16 -14.45 -2.70
C ILE A 41 -16.37 -14.95 -3.49
N GLY A 42 -16.25 -14.94 -4.82
CA GLY A 42 -17.30 -15.32 -5.77
C GLY A 42 -18.31 -14.21 -6.09
N LYS A 43 -18.38 -13.15 -5.28
CA LYS A 43 -19.23 -11.98 -5.56
C LYS A 43 -18.61 -11.11 -6.65
N ASP A 44 -19.46 -10.40 -7.38
CA ASP A 44 -18.98 -9.35 -8.28
C ASP A 44 -18.38 -8.18 -7.49
N VAL A 45 -17.32 -7.56 -8.01
CA VAL A 45 -16.66 -6.41 -7.36
C VAL A 45 -17.60 -5.25 -7.11
N SER A 46 -18.70 -5.13 -7.86
CA SER A 46 -19.76 -4.15 -7.65
C SER A 46 -20.37 -4.21 -6.24
N SER A 47 -20.35 -5.40 -5.60
CA SER A 47 -20.82 -5.57 -4.22
C SER A 47 -19.96 -4.84 -3.19
N VAL A 48 -18.69 -4.59 -3.51
CA VAL A 48 -17.75 -3.81 -2.70
C VAL A 48 -17.82 -2.33 -3.07
N ILE A 49 -17.87 -2.03 -4.36
CA ILE A 49 -17.89 -0.67 -4.89
C ILE A 49 -19.23 0.02 -4.57
N GLY A 50 -20.34 -0.68 -4.70
CA GLY A 50 -21.70 -0.15 -4.58
C GLY A 50 -22.19 0.46 -5.89
N CYS A 51 -21.90 -0.18 -7.03
CA CYS A 51 -22.29 0.24 -8.39
C CYS A 51 -23.02 -0.87 -9.13
N ASP A 52 -23.38 -0.64 -10.39
CA ASP A 52 -23.91 -1.67 -11.27
C ASP A 52 -22.88 -2.79 -11.50
N PRO A 53 -23.33 -4.02 -11.84
CA PRO A 53 -22.43 -5.16 -12.05
C PRO A 53 -21.31 -4.86 -13.06
N VAL A 54 -20.07 -5.12 -12.64
CA VAL A 54 -18.87 -4.91 -13.46
C VAL A 54 -18.53 -6.14 -14.30
N GLY A 55 -19.01 -7.32 -13.88
CA GLY A 55 -18.71 -8.59 -14.53
C GLY A 55 -17.40 -9.24 -14.08
N VAL A 56 -16.76 -8.73 -13.04
CA VAL A 56 -15.52 -9.27 -12.45
C VAL A 56 -15.83 -9.85 -11.09
N LYS A 57 -15.61 -11.15 -10.93
CA LYS A 57 -15.77 -11.82 -9.63
C LYS A 57 -14.48 -11.74 -8.81
N ILE A 58 -14.64 -11.61 -7.50
CA ILE A 58 -13.54 -11.68 -6.53
C ILE A 58 -13.13 -13.14 -6.39
N SER A 59 -11.90 -13.44 -6.72
CA SER A 59 -11.31 -14.78 -6.61
C SER A 59 -10.48 -14.92 -5.33
N PRO A 60 -10.23 -16.17 -4.85
CA PRO A 60 -9.30 -16.42 -3.79
C PRO A 60 -7.90 -15.89 -4.13
N ALA A 61 -7.18 -15.36 -3.14
CA ALA A 61 -5.85 -14.79 -3.35
C ALA A 61 -4.80 -15.84 -3.77
N ASP A 62 -4.97 -17.09 -3.40
CA ASP A 62 -4.12 -18.22 -3.80
C ASP A 62 -4.26 -18.60 -5.29
N GLU A 63 -5.33 -18.19 -5.95
CA GLU A 63 -5.52 -18.34 -7.40
C GLU A 63 -4.90 -17.19 -8.22
N ALA A 64 -4.31 -16.18 -7.56
CA ALA A 64 -3.84 -14.96 -8.23
C ALA A 64 -2.82 -15.25 -9.33
N ASP A 65 -1.88 -16.17 -9.13
CA ASP A 65 -0.86 -16.50 -10.13
C ASP A 65 -1.51 -16.98 -11.45
N ALA A 66 -2.40 -17.95 -11.37
CA ALA A 66 -3.09 -18.49 -12.55
C ALA A 66 -3.94 -17.46 -13.28
N ILE A 67 -4.65 -16.61 -12.51
CA ILE A 67 -5.55 -15.60 -13.06
C ILE A 67 -4.77 -14.42 -13.67
N LEU A 68 -3.69 -13.95 -13.04
CA LEU A 68 -2.83 -12.90 -13.60
C LEU A 68 -2.19 -13.37 -14.91
N LYS A 69 -1.73 -14.61 -14.96
CA LYS A 69 -1.18 -15.23 -16.18
C LYS A 69 -2.19 -15.31 -17.30
N ALA A 70 -3.45 -15.63 -16.98
CA ALA A 70 -4.53 -15.73 -17.97
C ALA A 70 -5.04 -14.35 -18.41
N THR A 71 -5.24 -13.42 -17.48
CA THR A 71 -5.84 -12.11 -17.75
C THR A 71 -4.84 -11.08 -18.23
N LYS A 72 -3.56 -11.19 -17.87
CA LYS A 72 -2.47 -10.27 -18.27
C LYS A 72 -2.85 -8.81 -18.10
N PRO A 73 -3.12 -8.34 -16.86
CA PRO A 73 -3.38 -6.94 -16.61
C PRO A 73 -2.14 -6.09 -16.86
N ASP A 74 -2.31 -4.83 -17.16
CA ASP A 74 -1.21 -3.87 -17.30
C ASP A 74 -0.62 -3.50 -15.94
N VAL A 75 -1.49 -3.47 -14.92
CA VAL A 75 -1.13 -3.11 -13.55
C VAL A 75 -2.06 -3.80 -12.55
N CYS A 76 -1.48 -4.19 -11.41
CA CYS A 76 -2.21 -4.64 -10.23
C CYS A 76 -2.19 -3.54 -9.17
N VAL A 77 -3.37 -3.16 -8.68
CA VAL A 77 -3.51 -2.25 -7.53
C VAL A 77 -3.67 -3.11 -6.28
N ILE A 78 -2.80 -2.91 -5.30
CA ILE A 78 -2.76 -3.73 -4.08
C ILE A 78 -3.16 -2.87 -2.88
N ALA A 79 -4.19 -3.31 -2.17
CA ALA A 79 -4.73 -2.67 -0.97
C ALA A 79 -4.98 -3.71 0.13
N THR A 80 -3.91 -4.23 0.71
CA THR A 80 -3.97 -5.32 1.70
C THR A 80 -3.51 -4.87 3.08
N ARG A 81 -2.22 -4.66 3.25
CA ARG A 81 -1.54 -4.41 4.53
C ARG A 81 -0.55 -3.28 4.40
N SER A 82 0.06 -2.87 5.52
CA SER A 82 0.91 -1.69 5.63
C SER A 82 2.41 -1.99 5.70
N THR A 83 2.82 -3.27 5.80
CA THR A 83 4.24 -3.65 5.90
C THR A 83 4.74 -4.42 4.68
N MET A 84 6.04 -4.29 4.39
CA MET A 84 6.68 -5.01 3.28
C MET A 84 6.66 -6.53 3.47
N ALA A 85 6.73 -7.00 4.71
CA ALA A 85 6.66 -8.43 5.02
C ALA A 85 5.32 -9.04 4.58
N GLU A 86 4.22 -8.33 4.83
CA GLU A 86 2.87 -8.76 4.45
C GLU A 86 2.57 -8.53 2.95
N LEU A 87 3.24 -7.55 2.34
CA LEU A 87 3.07 -7.21 0.92
C LEU A 87 3.88 -8.12 -0.02
N LYS A 88 4.95 -8.73 0.49
CA LYS A 88 5.94 -9.49 -0.29
C LYS A 88 5.31 -10.49 -1.25
N GLU A 89 4.33 -11.27 -0.80
CA GLU A 89 3.69 -12.30 -1.62
C GLU A 89 2.92 -11.69 -2.79
N ALA A 90 2.11 -10.65 -2.53
CA ALA A 90 1.33 -9.98 -3.57
C ALA A 90 2.22 -9.31 -4.63
N PHE A 91 3.32 -8.65 -4.22
CA PHE A 91 4.30 -8.11 -5.15
C PHE A 91 5.02 -9.21 -5.94
N SER A 92 5.39 -10.31 -5.28
CA SER A 92 6.10 -11.42 -5.93
C SER A 92 5.25 -12.09 -7.01
N VAL A 93 3.97 -12.33 -6.74
CA VAL A 93 3.08 -12.94 -7.74
C VAL A 93 2.85 -12.02 -8.93
N CYS A 94 2.72 -10.70 -8.70
CA CYS A 94 2.64 -9.73 -9.79
C CYS A 94 3.92 -9.73 -10.63
N ALA A 95 5.08 -9.65 -10.01
CA ALA A 95 6.36 -9.62 -10.71
C ALA A 95 6.61 -10.87 -11.54
N LYS A 96 6.41 -12.07 -10.98
CA LYS A 96 6.54 -13.35 -11.69
C LYS A 96 5.66 -13.45 -12.95
N ASN A 97 4.56 -12.72 -12.98
CA ASN A 97 3.67 -12.63 -14.14
C ASN A 97 3.95 -11.42 -15.04
N SER A 98 5.05 -10.70 -14.84
CA SER A 98 5.42 -9.46 -15.55
C SER A 98 4.34 -8.38 -15.46
N VAL A 99 3.60 -8.33 -14.35
CA VAL A 99 2.55 -7.35 -14.08
C VAL A 99 3.12 -6.24 -13.22
N ASN A 100 3.00 -5.00 -13.67
CA ASN A 100 3.32 -3.85 -12.82
C ASN A 100 2.41 -3.83 -11.60
N ALA A 101 2.92 -3.39 -10.45
CA ALA A 101 2.09 -3.30 -9.26
C ALA A 101 2.31 -2.00 -8.50
N ILE A 102 1.20 -1.45 -8.01
CA ILE A 102 1.18 -0.28 -7.15
C ILE A 102 0.41 -0.60 -5.88
N SER A 103 0.99 -0.32 -4.73
CA SER A 103 0.39 -0.62 -3.43
C SER A 103 0.14 0.64 -2.61
N THR A 104 -0.94 0.61 -1.82
CA THR A 104 -1.20 1.61 -0.77
C THR A 104 -0.48 1.29 0.54
N CYS A 105 0.37 0.28 0.58
CA CYS A 105 1.22 -0.05 1.72
C CYS A 105 2.19 1.10 1.98
N GLU A 106 2.12 1.71 3.14
CA GLU A 106 2.89 2.89 3.52
C GLU A 106 4.39 2.60 3.47
N GLU A 107 4.82 1.45 3.99
CA GLU A 107 6.22 1.06 3.99
C GLU A 107 6.80 0.94 2.57
N SER A 108 5.98 0.55 1.60
CA SER A 108 6.42 0.34 0.22
C SER A 108 6.75 1.62 -0.55
N LEU A 109 6.48 2.80 0.01
CA LEU A 109 6.84 4.08 -0.62
C LEU A 109 8.37 4.23 -0.73
N TYR A 110 9.12 3.89 0.34
CA TYR A 110 10.57 3.87 0.34
C TYR A 110 11.13 2.78 1.27
N PRO A 111 11.05 1.50 0.90
CA PRO A 111 11.34 0.37 1.80
C PRO A 111 12.82 0.02 1.93
N TRP A 112 13.72 0.75 1.28
CA TRP A 112 15.16 0.46 1.25
C TRP A 112 15.82 0.51 2.63
N ASN A 113 15.30 1.32 3.54
CA ASN A 113 15.83 1.46 4.89
C ASN A 113 15.14 0.52 5.90
N SER A 114 13.81 0.39 5.80
CA SER A 114 13.01 -0.37 6.78
C SER A 114 13.01 -1.87 6.52
N SER A 115 13.06 -2.29 5.24
CA SER A 115 13.01 -3.70 4.82
C SER A 115 13.99 -3.98 3.68
N PRO A 116 15.31 -3.78 3.89
CA PRO A 116 16.31 -3.82 2.81
C PRO A 116 16.39 -5.17 2.10
N ASP A 117 16.27 -6.28 2.82
CA ASP A 117 16.41 -7.62 2.22
C ASP A 117 15.21 -7.99 1.36
N ILE A 118 13.98 -7.73 1.84
CA ILE A 118 12.76 -7.93 1.05
C ILE A 118 12.79 -7.03 -0.18
N THR A 119 13.23 -5.79 0.00
CA THR A 119 13.31 -4.81 -1.09
C THR A 119 14.28 -5.25 -2.19
N LYS A 120 15.48 -5.72 -1.83
CA LYS A 120 16.46 -6.24 -2.78
C LYS A 120 15.94 -7.46 -3.54
N GLU A 121 15.25 -8.37 -2.85
CA GLU A 121 14.65 -9.56 -3.47
C GLU A 121 13.58 -9.17 -4.49
N LEU A 122 12.67 -8.26 -4.12
CA LEU A 122 11.60 -7.79 -4.99
C LEU A 122 12.13 -6.95 -6.15
N ASP A 123 13.14 -6.11 -5.94
CA ASP A 123 13.82 -5.33 -6.98
C ASP A 123 14.49 -6.24 -8.02
N ALA A 124 15.19 -7.29 -7.56
CA ALA A 124 15.78 -8.27 -8.45
C ALA A 124 14.71 -9.00 -9.28
N LEU A 125 13.63 -9.43 -8.63
CA LEU A 125 12.52 -10.12 -9.29
C LEU A 125 11.83 -9.22 -10.32
N ALA A 126 11.58 -7.96 -9.98
CA ALA A 126 10.97 -6.99 -10.88
C ALA A 126 11.85 -6.72 -12.12
N LYS A 127 13.17 -6.60 -11.92
CA LYS A 127 14.14 -6.46 -13.02
C LYS A 127 14.19 -7.68 -13.93
N GLU A 128 14.19 -8.87 -13.34
CA GLU A 128 14.19 -10.15 -14.09
C GLU A 128 12.96 -10.26 -15.00
N HIS A 129 11.80 -9.87 -14.49
CA HIS A 129 10.53 -9.97 -15.20
C HIS A 129 10.11 -8.70 -15.96
N GLY A 130 10.93 -7.64 -15.95
CA GLY A 130 10.71 -6.41 -16.71
C GLY A 130 9.46 -5.64 -16.28
N CYS A 131 9.14 -5.62 -14.98
CA CYS A 131 8.01 -4.91 -14.42
C CYS A 131 8.43 -3.89 -13.36
N THR A 132 7.48 -3.05 -12.94
CA THR A 132 7.67 -2.03 -11.92
C THR A 132 6.82 -2.34 -10.69
N LEU A 133 7.43 -2.33 -9.52
CA LEU A 133 6.76 -2.40 -8.23
C LEU A 133 6.95 -1.06 -7.52
N CYS A 134 5.86 -0.46 -7.03
CA CYS A 134 5.97 0.81 -6.30
C CYS A 134 4.93 0.93 -5.20
N GLY A 135 5.28 1.70 -4.17
CA GLY A 135 4.36 2.18 -3.17
C GLY A 135 3.71 3.49 -3.59
N SER A 136 2.52 3.71 -3.10
CA SER A 136 1.77 4.95 -3.24
C SER A 136 0.76 5.02 -2.11
N GLY A 137 0.51 6.19 -1.60
CA GLY A 137 -0.48 6.40 -0.55
C GLY A 137 -0.73 7.88 -0.40
N TYR A 138 -1.94 8.26 0.02
CA TYR A 138 -2.27 9.67 0.11
C TYR A 138 -1.36 10.43 1.09
N PRO A 139 -1.16 9.98 2.34
CA PRO A 139 -0.32 10.75 3.24
C PRO A 139 1.12 10.85 2.74
N ASP A 140 1.71 9.73 2.38
CA ASP A 140 3.13 9.66 2.04
C ASP A 140 3.44 10.36 0.73
N LEU A 141 2.65 10.10 -0.31
CA LEU A 141 2.87 10.72 -1.61
C LEU A 141 2.53 12.22 -1.59
N PHE A 142 1.43 12.60 -0.95
CA PHE A 142 1.02 14.00 -0.83
C PHE A 142 2.03 14.81 -0.02
N TRP A 143 2.37 14.33 1.19
CA TRP A 143 3.35 14.99 2.06
C TRP A 143 4.75 14.97 1.45
N GLY A 144 5.19 13.84 0.92
CA GLY A 144 6.48 13.71 0.25
C GLY A 144 6.60 14.65 -0.94
N THR A 145 5.62 14.69 -1.82
CA THR A 145 5.62 15.57 -3.00
C THR A 145 5.52 17.04 -2.60
N MET A 146 4.62 17.39 -1.68
CA MET A 146 4.43 18.76 -1.24
C MET A 146 5.66 19.30 -0.51
N ILE A 147 6.21 18.53 0.42
CA ILE A 147 7.42 18.90 1.18
C ILE A 147 8.61 19.05 0.24
N THR A 148 8.80 18.12 -0.70
CA THR A 148 9.89 18.18 -1.66
C THR A 148 9.81 19.43 -2.54
N ASN A 149 8.63 19.77 -3.04
CA ASN A 149 8.44 20.96 -3.85
C ASN A 149 8.66 22.26 -3.06
N LEU A 150 8.16 22.34 -1.83
CA LEU A 150 8.38 23.49 -0.95
C LEU A 150 9.85 23.61 -0.54
N ALA A 151 10.50 22.51 -0.22
CA ALA A 151 11.90 22.47 0.13
C ALA A 151 12.79 22.95 -1.04
N ALA A 152 12.49 22.50 -2.26
CA ALA A 152 13.24 22.89 -3.47
C ALA A 152 13.13 24.39 -3.78
N SER A 153 12.12 25.08 -3.28
CA SER A 153 11.97 26.53 -3.43
C SER A 153 12.79 27.37 -2.43
N SER A 154 13.42 26.71 -1.45
CA SER A 154 14.14 27.38 -0.34
C SER A 154 15.64 27.23 -0.49
N ALA A 155 16.38 28.34 -0.29
CA ALA A 155 17.85 28.32 -0.35
C ALA A 155 18.49 27.59 0.85
N HIS A 156 17.82 27.60 2.00
CA HIS A 156 18.30 26.97 3.24
C HIS A 156 17.14 26.53 4.11
N ILE A 157 17.13 25.26 4.50
CA ILE A 157 16.11 24.67 5.37
C ILE A 157 16.79 24.23 6.66
N THR A 158 16.29 24.71 7.80
CA THR A 158 16.77 24.35 9.12
C THR A 158 15.91 23.28 9.78
N LYS A 159 14.62 23.22 9.44
CA LYS A 159 13.67 22.27 10.05
C LYS A 159 12.42 22.12 9.18
N ILE A 160 11.93 20.89 9.08
CA ILE A 160 10.61 20.56 8.54
C ILE A 160 9.77 20.03 9.69
N LYS A 161 8.55 20.57 9.85
CA LYS A 161 7.54 20.08 10.80
C LYS A 161 6.26 19.83 10.05
N GLY A 162 5.65 18.69 10.27
CA GLY A 162 4.34 18.34 9.72
C GLY A 162 3.48 17.69 10.80
N SER A 163 2.16 17.81 10.65
CA SER A 163 1.19 17.09 11.45
C SER A 163 -0.03 16.75 10.61
N SER A 164 -0.64 15.62 10.88
CA SER A 164 -1.92 15.25 10.29
C SER A 164 -2.87 14.75 11.38
N SER A 165 -4.16 14.92 11.14
CA SER A 165 -5.20 14.42 12.03
C SER A 165 -6.35 13.87 11.19
N TYR A 166 -6.81 12.68 11.53
CA TYR A 166 -7.92 12.03 10.84
C TYR A 166 -8.67 11.09 11.77
N ASN A 167 -9.92 10.77 11.42
CA ASN A 167 -10.73 9.83 12.18
C ASN A 167 -10.40 8.39 11.75
N VAL A 168 -9.72 7.63 12.62
CA VAL A 168 -9.33 6.24 12.33
C VAL A 168 -10.51 5.27 12.23
N GLU A 169 -11.68 5.61 12.77
CA GLU A 169 -12.88 4.75 12.68
C GLU A 169 -13.33 4.54 11.24
N ASP A 170 -13.09 5.53 10.37
CA ASP A 170 -13.46 5.46 8.96
C ASP A 170 -12.65 4.42 8.18
N TYR A 171 -11.48 4.05 8.69
CA TYR A 171 -10.55 3.12 8.03
C TYR A 171 -10.64 1.68 8.53
N GLY A 172 -11.33 1.45 9.66
CA GLY A 172 -11.56 0.13 10.23
C GLY A 172 -10.69 -0.20 11.45
N ILE A 173 -11.06 -1.31 12.11
CA ILE A 173 -10.57 -1.66 13.44
C ILE A 173 -9.06 -1.95 13.47
N ALA A 174 -8.53 -2.56 12.42
CA ALA A 174 -7.12 -2.90 12.34
C ALA A 174 -6.23 -1.66 12.34
N LEU A 175 -6.61 -0.61 11.59
CA LEU A 175 -5.89 0.66 11.58
C LEU A 175 -6.03 1.38 12.93
N ALA A 176 -7.23 1.41 13.50
CA ALA A 176 -7.47 2.01 14.81
C ALA A 176 -6.57 1.38 15.90
N GLN A 177 -6.49 0.04 15.93
CA GLN A 177 -5.61 -0.69 16.84
C GLN A 177 -4.12 -0.40 16.57
N GLY A 178 -3.71 -0.34 15.32
CA GLY A 178 -2.34 0.04 14.93
C GLY A 178 -1.94 1.44 15.41
N HIS A 179 -2.90 2.35 15.55
CA HIS A 179 -2.72 3.70 16.09
C HIS A 179 -2.95 3.80 17.60
N GLY A 180 -3.06 2.67 18.29
CA GLY A 180 -3.15 2.61 19.75
C GLY A 180 -4.55 2.71 20.32
N ALA A 181 -5.61 2.57 19.51
CA ALA A 181 -6.97 2.54 20.02
C ALA A 181 -7.17 1.34 20.95
N GLY A 182 -7.66 1.62 22.17
CA GLY A 182 -7.86 0.61 23.21
C GLY A 182 -6.67 0.39 24.14
N LEU A 183 -5.54 1.04 23.92
CA LEU A 183 -4.39 1.03 24.83
C LEU A 183 -4.62 1.97 26.00
N THR A 184 -4.05 1.64 27.17
CA THR A 184 -3.87 2.60 28.25
C THR A 184 -2.79 3.63 27.88
N LEU A 185 -2.71 4.76 28.58
CA LEU A 185 -1.67 5.76 28.32
C LEU A 185 -0.25 5.18 28.44
N ASP A 186 -0.01 4.35 29.46
CA ASP A 186 1.30 3.72 29.64
C ASP A 186 1.66 2.75 28.51
N GLU A 187 0.70 1.99 28.03
CA GLU A 187 0.88 1.09 26.88
C GLU A 187 1.09 1.88 25.60
N PHE A 188 0.33 2.95 25.40
CA PHE A 188 0.46 3.83 24.24
C PHE A 188 1.86 4.46 24.20
N GLU A 189 2.34 5.03 25.30
CA GLU A 189 3.69 5.61 25.38
C GLU A 189 4.79 4.57 25.09
N LYS A 190 4.62 3.33 25.56
CA LYS A 190 5.59 2.26 25.31
C LYS A 190 5.59 1.74 23.87
N GLN A 191 4.41 1.64 23.23
CA GLN A 191 4.26 0.98 21.93
C GLN A 191 4.26 1.97 20.78
N ILE A 192 3.74 3.18 20.99
CA ILE A 192 3.50 4.18 19.94
C ILE A 192 4.33 5.45 20.20
N GLY A 193 4.22 6.00 21.40
CA GLY A 193 4.75 7.32 21.75
C GLY A 193 6.26 7.38 21.92
N ASN A 194 6.93 6.28 22.17
CA ASN A 194 8.37 6.23 22.47
C ASN A 194 9.26 6.87 21.39
N TYR A 195 8.84 6.81 20.12
CA TYR A 195 9.57 7.44 19.02
C TYR A 195 9.52 8.97 19.02
N ASN A 196 8.50 9.56 19.65
CA ASN A 196 8.36 11.03 19.73
C ASN A 196 9.44 11.68 20.62
N SER A 197 10.07 10.91 21.49
CA SER A 197 11.13 11.37 22.40
C SER A 197 12.55 11.18 21.82
N LEU A 198 12.68 10.48 20.70
CA LEU A 198 13.98 10.21 20.09
C LEU A 198 14.53 11.43 19.36
N SER A 199 15.84 11.63 19.49
CA SER A 199 16.60 12.59 18.69
C SER A 199 16.76 12.10 17.25
N SER A 200 17.13 13.00 16.34
CA SER A 200 17.40 12.65 14.93
C SER A 200 18.51 11.60 14.79
N ASP A 201 19.53 11.62 15.68
CA ASP A 201 20.64 10.68 15.64
C ASP A 201 20.22 9.27 16.11
N GLU A 202 19.34 9.19 17.12
CA GLU A 202 18.76 7.94 17.58
C GLU A 202 17.86 7.32 16.50
N ILE A 203 17.03 8.13 15.83
CA ILE A 203 16.22 7.68 14.69
C ILE A 203 17.13 7.19 13.56
N GLY A 204 18.17 7.95 13.22
CA GLY A 204 19.16 7.55 12.20
C GLY A 204 19.80 6.20 12.53
N SER A 205 20.18 5.97 13.79
CA SER A 205 20.74 4.70 14.24
C SER A 205 19.76 3.53 14.13
N LEU A 206 18.47 3.75 14.40
CA LEU A 206 17.43 2.72 14.24
C LEU A 206 17.22 2.37 12.77
N VAL A 207 17.22 3.39 11.88
CA VAL A 207 17.14 3.19 10.43
C VAL A 207 18.33 2.37 9.91
N GLU A 208 19.55 2.70 10.30
CA GLU A 208 20.76 1.98 9.91
C GLU A 208 20.77 0.51 10.36
N LYS A 209 20.17 0.22 11.52
CA LYS A 209 20.04 -1.14 12.06
C LYS A 209 18.86 -1.91 11.46
N GLY A 210 17.99 -1.28 10.68
CA GLY A 210 16.74 -1.87 10.21
C GLY A 210 15.70 -2.10 11.32
N GLU A 211 15.86 -1.41 12.46
CA GLU A 211 14.97 -1.51 13.63
C GLU A 211 13.88 -0.43 13.65
N TYR A 212 13.94 0.49 12.67
CA TYR A 212 12.94 1.53 12.54
C TYR A 212 11.66 1.00 11.93
N ILE A 213 10.55 1.13 12.65
CA ILE A 213 9.23 0.72 12.18
C ILE A 213 8.52 1.93 11.58
N PRO A 214 8.07 1.86 10.30
CA PRO A 214 7.45 3.02 9.65
C PRO A 214 6.06 3.36 10.20
N SER A 215 5.61 4.47 9.75
CA SER A 215 4.63 5.44 10.13
C SER A 215 3.22 5.03 10.57
N ASP A 216 2.72 3.89 10.27
CA ASP A 216 1.38 3.47 10.70
C ASP A 216 1.30 3.15 12.21
N ARG A 217 2.46 3.17 12.89
CA ARG A 217 2.61 3.00 14.33
C ARG A 217 3.21 4.23 15.04
N LYS A 218 3.22 5.38 14.38
CA LYS A 218 3.80 6.61 14.94
C LYS A 218 2.77 7.69 15.15
#